data_87d872e36a4d24f02d66b176e15a2549
#
_entry.id   87d872e36a4d24f02d66b176e15a2549
#
_cell.length_a   1.000
_cell.length_b   1.000
_cell.length_c   1.000
_cell.angle_alpha   90.00
_cell.angle_beta   90.00
_cell.angle_gamma   90.00
#
_symmetry.space_group_name_H-M   'P 1'
#
loop_
_entity.id
_entity.type
_entity.pdbx_description
1 polymer ?
#
loop_
_entity_poly.entity_id
_entity_poly.type
_entity_poly.pdbx_seq_one_letter_code
_entity_poly.pdbx_strand_id
1 'polypeptide(L)'
;MAYTKYKELTKYFNFNKELEISSLPTYVTDYVEKDEKIIQAYKTSRDKGIFTDKKIILFDVMMFGTKQISVIPYCSISTINILFKYNSADLIFYSDSGYPIVLKFKDLIPEEKTRLRLLFCTMSQKIADKYKNNN
;
A
#
# COMPACT_ATOMS: atom_id res chain seq x y z
N MET A 1 -3.10 28.03 -2.11
CA MET A 1 -3.66 28.02 -3.46
C MET A 1 -4.28 26.68 -3.77
N ALA A 2 -5.42 26.69 -4.42
CA ALA A 2 -6.18 25.46 -4.70
C ALA A 2 -5.35 24.42 -5.46
N TYR A 3 -4.53 24.86 -6.39
CA TYR A 3 -3.69 23.98 -7.20
C TYR A 3 -2.70 23.21 -6.34
N THR A 4 -2.08 23.85 -5.36
CA THR A 4 -1.13 23.20 -4.45
C THR A 4 -1.83 22.17 -3.57
N LYS A 5 -3.04 22.49 -3.13
CA LYS A 5 -3.82 21.55 -2.32
C LYS A 5 -4.11 20.25 -3.07
N TYR A 6 -4.44 20.34 -4.35
CA TYR A 6 -4.69 19.13 -5.16
C TYR A 6 -3.47 18.25 -5.26
N LYS A 7 -2.28 18.83 -5.41
CA LYS A 7 -1.04 18.07 -5.41
C LYS A 7 -0.80 17.34 -4.11
N GLU A 8 -1.13 17.98 -3.00
CA GLU A 8 -0.97 17.39 -1.67
C GLU A 8 -1.91 16.22 -1.43
N LEU A 9 -3.05 16.19 -2.12
CA LEU A 9 -4.03 15.12 -1.96
C LEU A 9 -3.69 13.86 -2.73
N THR A 10 -2.75 13.94 -3.68
CA THR A 10 -2.29 12.78 -4.42
C THR A 10 -1.03 12.27 -3.74
N LYS A 11 -1.09 11.05 -3.25
CA LYS A 11 0.03 10.42 -2.54
C LYS A 11 0.78 9.48 -3.47
N TYR A 12 2.11 9.60 -3.45
CA TYR A 12 3.01 8.71 -4.17
C TYR A 12 3.92 8.01 -3.19
N PHE A 13 4.06 6.70 -3.36
CA PHE A 13 5.03 5.92 -2.60
C PHE A 13 5.83 5.08 -3.60
N ASN A 14 7.12 4.98 -3.37
CA ASN A 14 8.01 4.22 -4.24
C ASN A 14 8.57 3.03 -3.46
N PHE A 15 8.55 1.86 -4.10
CA PHE A 15 9.08 0.65 -3.50
C PHE A 15 9.99 -0.02 -4.52
N ASN A 16 11.18 -0.45 -4.09
CA ASN A 16 12.13 -1.15 -4.95
C ASN A 16 12.64 -2.44 -4.34
N LYS A 17 12.10 -2.84 -3.19
CA LYS A 17 12.54 -4.04 -2.50
C LYS A 17 11.41 -4.62 -1.66
N GLU A 18 11.25 -5.95 -1.73
CA GLU A 18 10.40 -6.67 -0.79
C GLU A 18 11.11 -6.81 0.54
N LEU A 19 10.35 -6.77 1.62
CA LEU A 19 10.85 -6.98 2.98
C LEU A 19 10.41 -8.34 3.49
N GLU A 20 11.30 -8.98 4.23
CA GLU A 20 10.92 -10.18 4.99
C GLU A 20 10.09 -9.75 6.19
N ILE A 21 8.94 -10.38 6.37
CA ILE A 21 8.00 -10.02 7.43
C ILE A 21 8.66 -10.21 8.80
N SER A 22 9.47 -11.26 8.96
CA SER A 22 10.14 -11.56 10.22
C SER A 22 11.18 -10.51 10.63
N SER A 23 11.63 -9.67 9.70
CA SER A 23 12.67 -8.67 9.95
C SER A 23 12.13 -7.26 10.09
N LEU A 24 10.81 -7.08 10.15
CA LEU A 24 10.21 -5.75 10.27
C LEU A 24 10.54 -5.11 11.61
N PRO A 25 10.90 -3.80 11.61
CA PRO A 25 11.18 -3.12 12.87
C PRO A 25 9.92 -2.91 13.71
N THR A 26 10.11 -2.70 15.00
CA THR A 26 9.00 -2.55 15.94
C THR A 26 8.11 -1.35 15.62
N TYR A 27 8.69 -0.26 15.11
CA TYR A 27 7.87 0.91 14.79
C TYR A 27 6.87 0.63 13.67
N VAL A 28 7.10 -0.43 12.88
CA VAL A 28 6.17 -0.89 11.87
C VAL A 28 5.13 -1.83 12.49
N THR A 29 5.59 -2.84 13.22
CA THR A 29 4.71 -3.86 13.79
C THR A 29 3.82 -3.31 14.91
N ASP A 30 4.18 -2.17 15.50
CA ASP A 30 3.35 -1.50 16.49
C ASP A 30 1.96 -1.13 15.95
N TYR A 31 1.81 -1.00 14.63
CA TYR A 31 0.55 -0.64 14.00
C TYR A 31 -0.25 -1.84 13.52
N VAL A 32 0.25 -3.05 13.77
CA VAL A 32 -0.41 -4.30 13.38
C VAL A 32 -1.01 -4.94 14.63
N GLU A 33 -2.31 -5.23 14.55
CA GLU A 33 -3.03 -5.83 15.67
C GLU A 33 -2.59 -7.28 15.89
N LYS A 34 -2.87 -7.84 17.07
CA LYS A 34 -2.46 -9.20 17.43
C LYS A 34 -3.07 -10.27 16.51
N ASP A 35 -4.32 -10.04 16.10
CA ASP A 35 -5.05 -10.98 15.25
C ASP A 35 -4.92 -10.65 13.77
N GLU A 36 -4.10 -9.67 13.43
CA GLU A 36 -3.89 -9.19 12.07
C GLU A 36 -2.65 -9.86 11.48
N LYS A 37 -2.78 -10.33 10.24
CA LYS A 37 -1.69 -11.03 9.56
C LYS A 37 -1.11 -10.16 8.46
N ILE A 38 0.21 -9.99 8.45
CA ILE A 38 0.91 -9.28 7.39
C ILE A 38 1.06 -10.23 6.19
N ILE A 39 0.66 -9.75 5.02
CA ILE A 39 0.70 -10.53 3.77
C ILE A 39 1.98 -10.24 2.99
N GLN A 40 2.29 -8.95 2.81
CA GLN A 40 3.46 -8.50 2.07
C GLN A 40 3.97 -7.19 2.64
N ALA A 41 5.27 -6.92 2.46
CA ALA A 41 5.89 -5.68 2.87
C ALA A 41 6.92 -5.23 1.84
N TYR A 42 7.00 -3.94 1.59
CA TYR A 42 7.89 -3.32 0.60
C TYR A 42 8.53 -2.08 1.15
N LYS A 43 9.66 -1.69 0.56
CA LYS A 43 10.36 -0.47 0.98
C LYS A 43 11.16 0.19 -0.14
N THR A 44 11.50 1.45 0.11
CA THR A 44 12.71 2.13 -0.42
C THR A 44 13.48 2.66 0.79
N SER A 45 14.47 3.51 0.54
CA SER A 45 15.19 4.16 1.63
C SER A 45 14.29 5.03 2.51
N ARG A 46 13.19 5.53 1.96
CA ARG A 46 12.29 6.46 2.63
C ARG A 46 10.92 5.84 2.93
N ASP A 47 10.35 5.15 1.97
CA ASP A 47 8.97 4.67 2.05
C ASP A 47 8.90 3.22 2.49
N LYS A 48 7.87 2.86 3.26
CA LYS A 48 7.53 1.48 3.55
C LYS A 48 6.04 1.27 3.34
N GLY A 49 5.68 0.13 2.77
CA GLY A 49 4.29 -0.25 2.58
C GLY A 49 4.06 -1.64 3.14
N ILE A 50 3.10 -1.74 4.05
CA ILE A 50 2.76 -3.00 4.72
C ILE A 50 1.33 -3.35 4.36
N PHE A 51 1.14 -4.54 3.81
CA PHE A 51 -0.17 -5.05 3.42
C PHE A 51 -0.56 -6.15 4.37
N THR A 52 -1.63 -5.92 5.12
CA THR A 52 -2.17 -6.92 6.05
C THR A 52 -3.46 -7.50 5.49
N ASP A 53 -4.08 -8.41 6.24
CA ASP A 53 -5.38 -8.95 5.86
C ASP A 53 -6.52 -7.98 6.15
N LYS A 54 -6.25 -6.82 6.76
CA LYS A 54 -7.28 -5.83 7.11
C LYS A 54 -7.07 -4.46 6.50
N LYS A 55 -5.82 -4.07 6.26
CA LYS A 55 -5.51 -2.69 5.85
C LYS A 55 -4.16 -2.59 5.18
N ILE A 56 -3.91 -1.43 4.58
CA ILE A 56 -2.61 -1.03 4.06
C ILE A 56 -2.06 0.02 5.01
N ILE A 57 -0.80 -0.13 5.41
CA ILE A 57 -0.11 0.85 6.25
C ILE A 57 1.07 1.40 5.46
N LEU A 58 1.08 2.71 5.25
CA LEU A 58 2.12 3.37 4.48
C LEU A 58 2.92 4.30 5.40
N PHE A 59 4.23 4.15 5.34
CA PHE A 59 5.17 4.94 6.14
C PHE A 59 5.98 5.84 5.21
N ASP A 60 5.97 7.14 5.47
CA ASP A 60 6.80 8.12 4.80
C ASP A 60 7.75 8.69 5.84
N VAL A 61 9.03 8.29 5.76
CA VAL A 61 10.05 8.77 6.67
C VAL A 61 10.66 10.03 6.06
N MET A 62 10.37 11.17 6.65
CA MET A 62 10.81 12.46 6.18
C MET A 62 12.10 12.89 6.86
N MET A 63 12.60 14.06 6.46
CA MET A 63 13.82 14.62 7.05
C MET A 63 13.63 14.86 8.55
N PHE A 64 14.75 14.82 9.27
CA PHE A 64 14.80 15.07 10.73
C PHE A 64 13.96 14.07 11.55
N GLY A 65 13.83 12.84 11.04
CA GLY A 65 13.13 11.79 11.77
C GLY A 65 11.61 11.91 11.80
N THR A 66 11.06 12.88 11.10
CA THR A 66 9.61 13.01 10.98
C THR A 66 9.06 11.84 10.18
N LYS A 67 8.01 11.22 10.68
CA LYS A 67 7.35 10.10 10.01
C LYS A 67 5.88 10.41 9.84
N GLN A 68 5.37 10.14 8.65
CA GLN A 68 3.94 10.16 8.40
C GLN A 68 3.46 8.75 8.18
N ILE A 69 2.42 8.36 8.90
CA ILE A 69 1.86 7.02 8.81
C ILE A 69 0.42 7.14 8.34
N SER A 70 0.12 6.49 7.23
CA SER A 70 -1.22 6.47 6.65
C SER A 70 -1.78 5.07 6.73
N VAL A 71 -2.97 4.94 7.30
CA VAL A 71 -3.66 3.66 7.40
C VAL A 71 -4.87 3.69 6.49
N ILE A 72 -4.95 2.72 5.58
CA ILE A 72 -6.02 2.64 4.60
C ILE A 72 -6.71 1.28 4.76
N PRO A 73 -7.84 1.23 5.46
CA PRO A 73 -8.62 -0.01 5.54
C PRO A 73 -9.15 -0.37 4.16
N TYR A 74 -9.20 -1.66 3.84
CA TYR A 74 -9.71 -2.09 2.53
C TYR A 74 -11.16 -1.67 2.32
N CYS A 75 -11.94 -1.56 3.40
CA CYS A 75 -13.33 -1.11 3.29
C CYS A 75 -13.48 0.36 2.85
N SER A 76 -12.41 1.15 2.91
CA SER A 76 -12.44 2.55 2.46
C SER A 76 -12.03 2.72 0.99
N ILE A 77 -11.69 1.64 0.31
CA ILE A 77 -11.24 1.68 -1.08
C ILE A 77 -12.43 1.36 -1.99
N SER A 78 -12.63 2.20 -3.00
CA SER A 78 -13.72 2.02 -3.97
C SER A 78 -13.23 1.35 -5.26
N THR A 79 -12.04 1.68 -5.72
CA THR A 79 -11.53 1.20 -7.02
C THR A 79 -10.03 0.96 -6.91
N ILE A 80 -9.57 -0.14 -7.50
CA ILE A 80 -8.14 -0.41 -7.60
C ILE A 80 -7.76 -0.77 -9.03
N ASN A 81 -6.55 -0.38 -9.42
CA ASN A 81 -5.97 -0.67 -10.72
C ASN A 81 -4.53 -1.09 -10.55
N ILE A 82 -4.05 -1.98 -11.41
CA ILE A 82 -2.64 -2.29 -11.47
C ILE A 82 -2.19 -2.19 -12.92
N LEU A 83 -1.08 -1.48 -13.13
CA LEU A 83 -0.49 -1.30 -14.45
C LEU A 83 0.89 -1.95 -14.43
N PHE A 84 1.04 -3.06 -15.16
CA PHE A 84 2.33 -3.73 -15.27
C PHE A 84 3.11 -3.17 -16.44
N LYS A 85 4.38 -2.86 -16.18
CA LYS A 85 5.36 -2.45 -17.18
C LYS A 85 6.44 -3.53 -17.25
N TYR A 86 7.48 -3.33 -18.04
CA TYR A 86 8.51 -4.35 -18.26
C TYR A 86 9.10 -4.90 -16.95
N ASN A 87 9.62 -4.01 -16.09
CA ASN A 87 10.22 -4.42 -14.81
C ASN A 87 9.66 -3.61 -13.63
N SER A 88 8.46 -3.07 -13.80
CA SER A 88 7.85 -2.25 -12.77
C SER A 88 6.34 -2.39 -12.83
N ALA A 89 5.66 -1.85 -11.82
CA ALA A 89 4.21 -1.83 -11.79
C ALA A 89 3.74 -0.64 -10.96
N ASP A 90 2.60 -0.08 -11.36
CA ASP A 90 1.93 0.94 -10.57
C ASP A 90 0.62 0.36 -10.04
N LEU A 91 0.45 0.42 -8.74
CA LEU A 91 -0.81 0.06 -8.07
C LEU A 91 -1.49 1.36 -7.70
N ILE A 92 -2.68 1.58 -8.25
CA ILE A 92 -3.42 2.83 -8.06
C ILE A 92 -4.75 2.48 -7.43
N PHE A 93 -5.09 3.15 -6.33
CA PHE A 93 -6.39 2.95 -5.73
C PHE A 93 -7.00 4.27 -5.29
N TYR A 94 -8.31 4.28 -5.25
CA TYR A 94 -9.11 5.45 -4.89
C TYR A 94 -9.88 5.12 -3.61
N SER A 95 -9.75 6.01 -2.63
CA SER A 95 -10.57 5.93 -1.43
C SER A 95 -12.00 6.37 -1.75
N ASP A 96 -12.92 6.14 -0.82
CA ASP A 96 -14.31 6.58 -0.99
C ASP A 96 -14.42 8.10 -1.12
N SER A 97 -13.43 8.84 -0.63
CA SER A 97 -13.36 10.29 -0.81
C SER A 97 -12.91 10.70 -2.22
N GLY A 98 -12.46 9.75 -3.04
CA GLY A 98 -12.08 9.99 -4.43
C GLY A 98 -10.63 10.38 -4.66
N TYR A 99 -9.81 10.42 -3.62
CA TYR A 99 -8.39 10.79 -3.76
C TYR A 99 -7.57 9.58 -4.17
N PRO A 100 -6.72 9.72 -5.21
CA PRO A 100 -5.87 8.62 -5.65
C PRO A 100 -4.64 8.45 -4.75
N ILE A 101 -4.26 7.20 -4.56
CA ILE A 101 -2.99 6.84 -3.94
C ILE A 101 -2.26 5.94 -4.93
N VAL A 102 -1.02 6.28 -5.23
CA VAL A 102 -0.21 5.58 -6.23
C VAL A 102 0.98 4.93 -5.55
N LEU A 103 1.09 3.62 -5.69
CA LEU A 103 2.23 2.85 -5.19
C LEU A 103 3.03 2.37 -6.40
N LYS A 104 4.27 2.84 -6.51
CA LYS A 104 5.14 2.53 -7.64
C LYS A 104 6.14 1.47 -7.21
N PHE A 105 6.10 0.32 -7.86
CA PHE A 105 7.00 -0.80 -7.59
C PHE A 105 8.02 -0.87 -8.71
N LYS A 106 9.29 -0.73 -8.37
CA LYS A 106 10.39 -0.69 -9.34
C LYS A 106 11.30 -1.89 -9.18
N ASP A 107 12.06 -2.18 -10.22
CA ASP A 107 13.07 -3.25 -10.21
C ASP A 107 12.49 -4.62 -9.86
N LEU A 108 11.30 -4.90 -10.41
CA LEU A 108 10.60 -6.18 -10.17
C LEU A 108 11.19 -7.28 -11.03
N ILE A 109 11.54 -8.40 -10.40
CA ILE A 109 11.83 -9.65 -11.10
C ILE A 109 10.52 -10.42 -11.30
N PRO A 110 10.49 -11.43 -12.20
CA PRO A 110 9.23 -12.14 -12.51
C PRO A 110 8.51 -12.72 -11.29
N GLU A 111 9.24 -13.26 -10.33
CA GLU A 111 8.66 -13.84 -9.10
C GLU A 111 7.98 -12.76 -8.26
N GLU A 112 8.57 -11.58 -8.21
CA GLU A 112 8.01 -10.44 -7.48
C GLU A 112 6.75 -9.91 -8.16
N LYS A 113 6.73 -9.91 -9.50
CA LYS A 113 5.52 -9.55 -10.24
C LYS A 113 4.38 -10.51 -9.93
N THR A 114 4.68 -11.80 -9.85
CA THR A 114 3.67 -12.81 -9.51
C THR A 114 3.11 -12.57 -8.11
N ARG A 115 3.98 -12.31 -7.14
CA ARG A 115 3.53 -12.01 -5.77
C ARG A 115 2.70 -10.73 -5.71
N LEU A 116 3.09 -9.72 -6.48
CA LEU A 116 2.33 -8.46 -6.52
C LEU A 116 0.96 -8.68 -7.15
N ARG A 117 0.88 -9.50 -8.20
CA ARG A 117 -0.41 -9.84 -8.82
C ARG A 117 -1.31 -10.57 -7.83
N LEU A 118 -0.75 -11.50 -7.07
CA LEU A 118 -1.51 -12.23 -6.05
C LEU A 118 -1.97 -11.29 -4.93
N LEU A 119 -1.13 -10.35 -4.55
CA LEU A 119 -1.50 -9.31 -3.57
C LEU A 119 -2.67 -8.48 -4.09
N PHE A 120 -2.60 -8.07 -5.35
CA PHE A 120 -3.67 -7.30 -5.99
C PHE A 120 -4.99 -8.09 -5.97
N CYS A 121 -4.95 -9.38 -6.27
CA CYS A 121 -6.13 -10.24 -6.22
C CYS A 121 -6.69 -10.35 -4.80
N THR A 122 -5.80 -10.44 -3.81
CA THR A 122 -6.21 -10.48 -2.40
C THR A 122 -6.88 -9.18 -1.99
N MET A 123 -6.32 -8.04 -2.38
CA MET A 123 -6.93 -6.72 -2.13
C MET A 123 -8.29 -6.62 -2.78
N SER A 124 -8.39 -7.06 -4.05
CA SER A 124 -9.67 -7.04 -4.78
C SER A 124 -10.72 -7.83 -4.04
N GLN A 125 -10.38 -8.99 -3.51
CA GLN A 125 -11.31 -9.82 -2.76
C GLN A 125 -11.73 -9.15 -1.45
N LYS A 126 -10.79 -8.53 -0.74
CA LYS A 126 -11.09 -7.81 0.49
C LYS A 126 -12.04 -6.64 0.25
N ILE A 127 -11.83 -5.93 -0.86
CA ILE A 127 -12.70 -4.81 -1.23
C ILE A 127 -14.10 -5.33 -1.60
N ALA A 128 -14.18 -6.43 -2.34
CA ALA A 128 -15.46 -7.04 -2.71
C ALA A 128 -16.24 -7.52 -1.48
N ASP A 129 -15.54 -8.04 -0.49
CA ASP A 129 -16.15 -8.59 0.71
C ASP A 129 -16.95 -7.54 1.53
N LYS A 130 -16.56 -6.26 1.44
CA LYS A 130 -17.29 -5.21 2.14
C LYS A 130 -18.75 -5.09 1.67
N TYR A 131 -18.98 -5.39 0.38
CA TYR A 131 -20.33 -5.34 -0.18
C TYR A 131 -21.16 -6.55 0.23
N LYS A 132 -20.54 -7.70 0.43
CA LYS A 132 -21.21 -8.88 0.95
C LYS A 132 -21.66 -8.67 2.40
N ASN A 133 -20.79 -8.05 3.19
CA ASN A 133 -21.06 -7.86 4.62
C ASN A 133 -22.12 -6.80 4.89
N ASN A 134 -22.48 -6.00 3.89
CA ASN A 134 -23.51 -4.98 4.00
C ASN A 134 -24.88 -5.45 3.55
N ASN A 135 -24.99 -6.71 3.16
CA ASN A 135 -26.28 -7.32 2.79
C ASN A 135 -26.88 -8.13 3.98
#